data_abbd1803afbd4c880b1446353cb6df49
#
_entry.id   abbd1803afbd4c880b1446353cb6df49
#
_cell.length_a   1.000
_cell.length_b   1.000
_cell.length_c   1.000
_cell.angle_alpha   90.00
_cell.angle_beta   90.00
_cell.angle_gamma   90.00
#
_symmetry.space_group_name_H-M   'P 1'
#
loop_
_entity.id
_entity.type
_entity.pdbx_description
1 polymer ?
#
loop_
_entity_poly.entity_id
_entity_poly.type
_entity_poly.pdbx_seq_one_letter_code
_entity_poly.pdbx_strand_id
1 'polypeptide(L)'
;SIFANRRLEPPVISLESTLFTTDIRFSVEIPEGATLRYTTDGSTPTVKHGMTSEDGEFETQSTTVFRFVLVADNELPSQVVTRTFIKDENDLQIPGLCISTAPANLYDDMIGVYTKGTNGVSGKGQSSACNWNMDWDRPVNVEYLIKEDGEYRPVLNQEAEFKIAGGWSRAYGGDDVWPMKSSFRLKAGKVYEGNNSFNYSIFTNSKPYNKYKTLQVRNGGNDTYARIYDAAIHEIFR
;
A
#
# COMPACT_ATOMS: atom_id res chain seq x y z
N SER A 1 7.19 -22.23 29.37
CA SER A 1 7.44 -22.68 27.98
C SER A 1 7.50 -21.47 27.07
N ILE A 2 8.61 -21.24 26.39
CA ILE A 2 8.83 -20.09 25.48
C ILE A 2 7.92 -20.14 24.23
N PHE A 3 7.20 -21.22 24.03
CA PHE A 3 6.35 -21.46 22.85
C PHE A 3 4.85 -21.55 23.15
N ALA A 4 4.41 -21.05 24.28
CA ALA A 4 3.02 -21.22 24.71
C ALA A 4 2.10 -20.03 24.34
N ASN A 5 2.64 -18.95 23.74
CA ASN A 5 1.80 -17.80 23.43
C ASN A 5 1.07 -18.01 22.11
N ARG A 6 -0.24 -18.10 22.18
CA ARG A 6 -1.14 -18.10 21.04
C ARG A 6 -1.07 -16.71 20.39
N ARG A 7 -1.10 -16.67 19.05
CA ARG A 7 -1.31 -15.41 18.33
C ARG A 7 -2.80 -15.05 18.35
N LEU A 8 -3.11 -13.80 18.61
CA LEU A 8 -4.46 -13.28 18.47
C LEU A 8 -4.93 -13.38 17.02
N GLU A 9 -6.23 -13.65 16.82
CA GLU A 9 -6.83 -13.59 15.50
C GLU A 9 -6.80 -12.16 14.95
N PRO A 10 -6.71 -11.97 13.63
CA PRO A 10 -6.71 -10.65 13.03
C PRO A 10 -8.00 -9.87 13.33
N PRO A 11 -7.93 -8.54 13.50
CA PRO A 11 -9.12 -7.70 13.63
C PRO A 11 -10.11 -7.88 12.49
N VAL A 12 -11.40 -7.95 12.79
CA VAL A 12 -12.48 -8.03 11.81
C VAL A 12 -13.14 -6.67 11.69
N ILE A 13 -13.15 -6.12 10.47
CA ILE A 13 -13.79 -4.85 10.14
C ILE A 13 -15.21 -5.14 9.66
N SER A 14 -16.21 -4.48 10.24
CA SER A 14 -17.65 -4.72 9.98
C SER A 14 -18.11 -4.36 8.58
N LEU A 15 -17.29 -3.63 7.81
CA LEU A 15 -17.64 -3.10 6.50
C LEU A 15 -16.69 -3.62 5.42
N GLU A 16 -17.23 -4.16 4.34
CA GLU A 16 -16.46 -4.63 3.18
C GLU A 16 -16.22 -3.52 2.14
N SER A 17 -17.22 -2.68 1.88
CA SER A 17 -17.11 -1.57 0.92
C SER A 17 -16.09 -0.55 1.39
N THR A 18 -15.28 -0.06 0.46
CA THR A 18 -14.20 0.90 0.74
C THR A 18 -14.48 2.28 0.15
N LEU A 19 -15.56 2.44 -0.61
CA LEU A 19 -15.90 3.69 -1.28
C LEU A 19 -17.08 4.38 -0.59
N PHE A 20 -16.99 5.70 -0.40
CA PHE A 20 -18.06 6.49 0.20
C PHE A 20 -18.08 7.91 -0.39
N THR A 21 -19.20 8.61 -0.25
CA THR A 21 -19.37 9.97 -0.81
C THR A 21 -19.44 11.07 0.23
N THR A 22 -19.99 10.80 1.40
CA THR A 22 -20.18 11.79 2.48
C THR A 22 -19.32 11.48 3.71
N ASP A 23 -19.69 10.45 4.42
CA ASP A 23 -19.00 9.89 5.58
C ASP A 23 -19.13 8.37 5.55
N ILE A 24 -18.26 7.71 6.26
CA ILE A 24 -18.31 6.26 6.43
C ILE A 24 -18.08 5.92 7.90
N ARG A 25 -18.91 4.99 8.41
CA ARG A 25 -18.82 4.48 9.78
C ARG A 25 -18.68 2.97 9.74
N PHE A 26 -17.84 2.46 10.60
CA PHE A 26 -17.60 1.03 10.74
C PHE A 26 -17.12 0.70 12.13
N SER A 27 -17.18 -0.57 12.48
CA SER A 27 -16.63 -1.06 13.75
C SER A 27 -15.58 -2.15 13.53
N VAL A 28 -14.75 -2.32 14.54
CA VAL A 28 -13.77 -3.38 14.67
C VAL A 28 -14.01 -4.09 15.99
N GLU A 29 -14.27 -5.40 15.95
CA GLU A 29 -14.51 -6.18 17.14
C GLU A 29 -13.25 -6.24 18.03
N ILE A 30 -13.42 -5.94 19.32
CA ILE A 30 -12.36 -6.03 20.34
C ILE A 30 -12.69 -7.21 21.27
N PRO A 31 -11.98 -8.35 21.18
CA PRO A 31 -12.18 -9.47 22.07
C PRO A 31 -11.90 -9.11 23.54
N GLU A 32 -12.57 -9.79 24.47
CA GLU A 32 -12.33 -9.63 25.90
C GLU A 32 -10.85 -9.83 26.25
N GLY A 33 -10.29 -8.90 27.02
CA GLY A 33 -8.87 -8.89 27.41
C GLY A 33 -7.90 -8.42 26.34
N ALA A 34 -8.37 -8.07 25.14
CA ALA A 34 -7.54 -7.48 24.10
C ALA A 34 -7.68 -5.95 24.06
N THR A 35 -6.67 -5.31 23.51
CA THR A 35 -6.65 -3.88 23.18
C THR A 35 -6.49 -3.71 21.69
N LEU A 36 -7.34 -2.88 21.07
CA LEU A 36 -7.23 -2.51 19.67
C LEU A 36 -6.30 -1.30 19.53
N ARG A 37 -5.21 -1.47 18.78
CA ARG A 37 -4.34 -0.38 18.37
C ARG A 37 -4.47 -0.11 16.90
N TYR A 38 -4.38 1.17 16.51
CA TYR A 38 -4.52 1.55 15.12
C TYR A 38 -3.67 2.77 14.75
N THR A 39 -3.42 2.92 13.45
CA THR A 39 -2.80 4.10 12.84
C THR A 39 -3.62 4.55 11.63
N THR A 40 -3.50 5.83 11.27
CA THR A 40 -4.16 6.43 10.09
C THR A 40 -3.19 7.12 9.15
N ASP A 41 -1.89 7.03 9.42
CA ASP A 41 -0.81 7.61 8.62
C ASP A 41 -0.08 6.60 7.73
N GLY A 42 -0.56 5.34 7.69
CA GLY A 42 0.05 4.24 6.96
C GLY A 42 1.17 3.52 7.71
N SER A 43 1.61 4.02 8.87
CA SER A 43 2.59 3.32 9.71
C SER A 43 2.01 2.02 10.28
N THR A 44 2.87 1.05 10.59
CA THR A 44 2.43 -0.24 11.16
C THR A 44 2.16 -0.09 12.65
N PRO A 45 0.94 -0.32 13.13
CA PRO A 45 0.65 -0.32 14.56
C PRO A 45 1.33 -1.52 15.23
N THR A 46 1.77 -1.34 16.48
CA THR A 46 2.44 -2.37 17.28
C THR A 46 1.98 -2.28 18.73
N VAL A 47 2.45 -3.15 19.60
CA VAL A 47 2.21 -3.07 21.06
C VAL A 47 2.61 -1.71 21.67
N LYS A 48 3.51 -0.95 21.02
CA LYS A 48 4.04 0.33 21.53
C LYS A 48 3.74 1.51 20.61
N HIS A 49 3.20 1.28 19.42
CA HIS A 49 2.96 2.31 18.42
C HIS A 49 1.53 2.26 17.92
N GLY A 50 0.94 3.43 17.73
CA GLY A 50 -0.43 3.63 17.30
C GLY A 50 -1.33 4.15 18.43
N MET A 51 -2.50 4.61 18.06
CA MET A 51 -3.58 5.02 18.95
C MET A 51 -4.31 3.79 19.51
N THR A 52 -5.02 3.95 20.60
CA THR A 52 -5.87 2.90 21.18
C THR A 52 -7.33 3.29 20.97
N SER A 53 -8.15 2.31 20.57
CA SER A 53 -9.61 2.44 20.59
C SER A 53 -10.17 1.59 21.73
N GLU A 54 -11.11 2.15 22.47
CA GLU A 54 -11.79 1.48 23.61
C GLU A 54 -13.09 0.82 23.17
N ASP A 55 -13.80 1.41 22.21
CA ASP A 55 -15.12 0.98 21.75
C ASP A 55 -15.09 0.27 20.39
N GLY A 56 -13.99 0.40 19.64
CA GLY A 56 -13.86 -0.17 18.30
C GLY A 56 -14.68 0.56 17.23
N GLU A 57 -15.25 1.74 17.53
CA GLU A 57 -16.04 2.51 16.59
C GLU A 57 -15.20 3.56 15.85
N PHE A 58 -15.41 3.67 14.54
CA PHE A 58 -14.64 4.55 13.67
C PHE A 58 -15.53 5.29 12.68
N GLU A 59 -15.13 6.54 12.38
CA GLU A 59 -15.76 7.37 11.37
C GLU A 59 -14.69 8.14 10.60
N THR A 60 -14.90 8.34 9.29
CA THR A 60 -14.09 9.26 8.49
C THR A 60 -14.92 9.96 7.42
N GLN A 61 -14.54 11.20 7.09
CA GLN A 61 -15.12 12.04 6.04
C GLN A 61 -14.13 12.34 4.91
N SER A 62 -12.94 11.73 4.97
CA SER A 62 -11.89 11.89 3.97
C SER A 62 -11.26 10.55 3.63
N THR A 63 -10.62 10.46 2.47
CA THR A 63 -9.82 9.27 2.12
C THR A 63 -8.81 9.01 3.23
N THR A 64 -8.93 7.84 3.87
CA THR A 64 -8.13 7.49 5.06
C THR A 64 -7.75 6.02 5.03
N VAL A 65 -6.50 5.73 5.31
CA VAL A 65 -6.04 4.37 5.58
C VAL A 65 -6.13 4.10 7.08
N PHE A 66 -6.72 2.98 7.45
CA PHE A 66 -6.65 2.45 8.81
C PHE A 66 -5.83 1.17 8.82
N ARG A 67 -4.95 1.06 9.80
CA ARG A 67 -4.20 -0.16 10.06
C ARG A 67 -4.43 -0.56 11.51
N PHE A 68 -4.84 -1.80 11.73
CA PHE A 68 -5.29 -2.31 13.02
C PHE A 68 -4.46 -3.49 13.48
N VAL A 69 -4.22 -3.59 14.78
CA VAL A 69 -3.64 -4.76 15.44
C VAL A 69 -4.29 -4.97 16.80
N LEU A 70 -4.60 -6.21 17.12
CA LEU A 70 -5.01 -6.61 18.48
C LEU A 70 -3.79 -7.00 19.30
N VAL A 71 -3.74 -6.53 20.53
CA VAL A 71 -2.69 -6.84 21.51
C VAL A 71 -3.31 -7.28 22.83
N ALA A 72 -2.74 -8.25 23.50
CA ALA A 72 -3.15 -8.71 24.83
C ALA A 72 -1.95 -9.18 25.62
N ASP A 73 -2.08 -9.20 26.95
CA ASP A 73 -1.04 -9.70 27.84
C ASP A 73 -0.80 -11.20 27.60
N ASN A 74 0.48 -11.58 27.54
CA ASN A 74 0.92 -12.98 27.37
C ASN A 74 0.49 -13.65 26.05
N GLU A 75 0.01 -12.88 25.07
CA GLU A 75 -0.26 -13.37 23.71
C GLU A 75 0.62 -12.67 22.68
N LEU A 76 0.81 -13.31 21.52
CA LEU A 76 1.43 -12.64 20.39
C LEU A 76 0.41 -11.72 19.73
N PRO A 77 0.81 -10.49 19.33
CA PRO A 77 -0.09 -9.60 18.61
C PRO A 77 -0.70 -10.27 17.38
N SER A 78 -1.89 -9.87 17.02
CA SER A 78 -2.51 -10.32 15.77
C SER A 78 -1.66 -9.93 14.55
N GLN A 79 -2.00 -10.47 13.39
CA GLN A 79 -1.57 -9.83 12.14
C GLN A 79 -2.22 -8.46 12.00
N VAL A 80 -1.52 -7.56 11.33
CA VAL A 80 -2.04 -6.22 11.01
C VAL A 80 -3.06 -6.34 9.89
N VAL A 81 -4.22 -5.74 10.08
CA VAL A 81 -5.25 -5.59 9.05
C VAL A 81 -5.27 -4.15 8.57
N THR A 82 -5.16 -3.96 7.27
CA THR A 82 -5.20 -2.64 6.63
C THR A 82 -6.49 -2.49 5.84
N ARG A 83 -7.10 -1.32 5.90
CA ARG A 83 -8.24 -0.95 5.08
C ARG A 83 -8.14 0.52 4.69
N THR A 84 -8.14 0.78 3.40
CA THR A 84 -8.21 2.14 2.85
C THR A 84 -9.64 2.46 2.46
N PHE A 85 -10.23 3.45 3.10
CA PHE A 85 -11.51 4.01 2.73
C PHE A 85 -11.30 5.22 1.83
N ILE A 86 -11.95 5.23 0.67
CA ILE A 86 -11.77 6.24 -0.38
C ILE A 86 -13.03 7.08 -0.49
N LYS A 87 -12.88 8.38 -0.27
CA LYS A 87 -13.94 9.33 -0.58
C LYS A 87 -14.03 9.51 -2.09
N ASP A 88 -15.14 9.10 -2.67
CA ASP A 88 -15.37 9.20 -4.10
C ASP A 88 -15.98 10.54 -4.47
N GLU A 89 -15.16 11.41 -5.02
CA GLU A 89 -15.56 12.73 -5.51
C GLU A 89 -15.82 12.75 -7.02
N ASN A 90 -15.48 11.67 -7.74
CA ASN A 90 -15.40 11.65 -9.20
C ASN A 90 -16.08 10.45 -9.85
N ASP A 91 -16.91 9.70 -9.13
CA ASP A 91 -17.54 8.46 -9.59
C ASP A 91 -16.54 7.49 -10.23
N LEU A 92 -15.63 6.99 -9.41
CA LEU A 92 -14.56 6.10 -9.84
C LEU A 92 -15.12 4.83 -10.48
N GLN A 93 -14.66 4.53 -11.71
CA GLN A 93 -15.08 3.35 -12.48
C GLN A 93 -13.94 2.37 -12.74
N ILE A 94 -12.69 2.74 -12.42
CA ILE A 94 -11.49 1.93 -12.68
C ILE A 94 -11.01 1.27 -11.40
N PRO A 95 -10.31 0.11 -11.49
CA PRO A 95 -9.71 -0.51 -10.33
C PRO A 95 -8.77 0.43 -9.58
N GLY A 96 -8.75 0.32 -8.25
CA GLY A 96 -7.87 1.09 -7.36
C GLY A 96 -6.66 0.27 -6.91
N LEU A 97 -5.50 0.90 -6.85
CA LEU A 97 -4.30 0.34 -6.22
C LEU A 97 -3.90 1.25 -5.06
N CYS A 98 -4.16 0.81 -3.82
CA CYS A 98 -3.77 1.53 -2.63
C CYS A 98 -2.46 0.96 -2.09
N ILE A 99 -1.53 1.85 -1.76
CA ILE A 99 -0.23 1.48 -1.20
C ILE A 99 -0.04 2.29 0.08
N SER A 100 0.02 1.60 1.21
CA SER A 100 0.10 2.20 2.53
C SER A 100 1.42 1.86 3.20
N THR A 101 2.11 2.87 3.71
CA THR A 101 3.37 2.72 4.43
C THR A 101 3.61 3.91 5.35
N ALA A 102 4.51 3.75 6.32
CA ALA A 102 4.94 4.88 7.14
C ALA A 102 5.52 5.99 6.25
N PRO A 103 5.12 7.27 6.44
CA PRO A 103 5.61 8.38 5.61
C PRO A 103 7.13 8.47 5.54
N ALA A 104 7.84 8.10 6.61
CA ALA A 104 9.29 8.07 6.65
C ALA A 104 9.90 7.12 5.61
N ASN A 105 9.25 6.01 5.27
CA ASN A 105 9.72 5.10 4.24
C ASN A 105 9.81 5.75 2.86
N LEU A 106 9.00 6.79 2.62
CA LEU A 106 8.96 7.51 1.35
C LEU A 106 9.74 8.83 1.40
N TYR A 107 9.61 9.62 2.46
CA TYR A 107 9.97 11.04 2.46
C TYR A 107 11.04 11.43 3.49
N ASP A 108 11.47 10.56 4.38
CA ASP A 108 12.56 10.86 5.31
C ASP A 108 13.88 11.06 4.57
N ASP A 109 14.66 12.05 5.01
CA ASP A 109 15.89 12.44 4.33
C ASP A 109 16.97 11.34 4.31
N MET A 110 17.00 10.48 5.33
CA MET A 110 18.00 9.42 5.45
C MET A 110 17.55 8.07 4.88
N ILE A 111 16.26 7.74 4.99
CA ILE A 111 15.74 6.41 4.65
C ILE A 111 14.64 6.43 3.59
N GLY A 112 14.05 7.57 3.29
CA GLY A 112 12.94 7.70 2.34
C GLY A 112 13.39 7.39 0.91
N VAL A 113 12.64 6.51 0.24
CA VAL A 113 12.98 6.07 -1.13
C VAL A 113 12.37 6.95 -2.22
N TYR A 114 11.47 7.87 -1.86
CA TYR A 114 10.74 8.74 -2.77
C TYR A 114 11.20 10.20 -2.70
N THR A 115 12.34 10.44 -2.09
CA THR A 115 12.97 11.75 -1.95
C THR A 115 14.40 11.71 -2.47
N LYS A 116 14.95 12.88 -2.81
CA LYS A 116 16.37 13.02 -3.12
C LYS A 116 17.23 12.57 -1.94
N GLY A 117 16.90 13.04 -0.76
CA GLY A 117 17.56 12.71 0.50
C GLY A 117 19.05 13.02 0.53
N THR A 118 19.69 12.62 1.60
CA THR A 118 21.13 12.85 1.87
C THR A 118 21.95 11.57 2.00
N ASN A 119 21.31 10.39 1.99
CA ASN A 119 21.96 9.09 2.20
C ASN A 119 22.02 8.23 0.93
N GLY A 120 21.83 8.83 -0.22
CA GLY A 120 21.75 8.15 -1.51
C GLY A 120 23.08 8.02 -2.24
N VAL A 121 23.00 7.43 -3.43
CA VAL A 121 24.13 7.27 -4.36
C VAL A 121 23.81 7.87 -5.72
N SER A 122 24.86 8.24 -6.48
CA SER A 122 24.73 8.60 -7.89
C SER A 122 24.54 7.36 -8.76
N GLY A 123 24.04 7.55 -9.97
CA GLY A 123 23.87 6.46 -10.93
C GLY A 123 22.47 6.38 -11.51
N LYS A 124 22.19 5.29 -12.21
CA LYS A 124 20.86 5.03 -12.82
C LYS A 124 20.42 6.18 -13.78
N GLY A 125 21.36 6.79 -14.48
CA GLY A 125 21.11 7.92 -15.39
C GLY A 125 21.11 9.30 -14.74
N GLN A 126 21.50 9.41 -13.45
CA GLN A 126 21.55 10.67 -12.72
C GLN A 126 22.95 10.91 -12.15
N SER A 127 23.42 12.15 -12.24
CA SER A 127 24.76 12.56 -11.79
C SER A 127 24.83 12.81 -10.28
N SER A 128 23.74 13.25 -9.66
CA SER A 128 23.70 13.53 -8.22
C SER A 128 23.35 12.30 -7.39
N ALA A 129 23.87 12.26 -6.17
CA ALA A 129 23.49 11.25 -5.20
C ALA A 129 22.02 11.45 -4.75
N CYS A 130 21.24 10.38 -4.77
CA CYS A 130 19.82 10.41 -4.40
C CYS A 130 19.39 9.11 -3.74
N ASN A 131 18.48 9.21 -2.77
CA ASN A 131 17.93 8.05 -2.07
C ASN A 131 17.18 7.11 -3.02
N TRP A 132 16.45 7.61 -4.01
CA TRP A 132 15.76 6.77 -4.99
C TRP A 132 16.70 5.93 -5.89
N ASN A 133 18.02 6.19 -5.88
CA ASN A 133 19.01 5.38 -6.55
C ASN A 133 19.49 4.20 -5.72
N MET A 134 19.18 4.20 -4.42
CA MET A 134 19.49 3.09 -3.54
C MET A 134 18.66 1.86 -3.91
N ASP A 135 19.21 0.71 -3.61
CA ASP A 135 18.55 -0.59 -3.84
C ASP A 135 17.77 -1.02 -2.58
N TRP A 136 17.01 -0.09 -2.03
CA TRP A 136 16.25 -0.29 -0.80
C TRP A 136 14.84 -0.78 -1.08
N ASP A 137 14.44 -1.85 -0.41
CA ASP A 137 13.06 -2.26 -0.25
C ASP A 137 12.45 -1.59 0.99
N ARG A 138 11.18 -1.20 0.90
CA ARG A 138 10.41 -0.64 2.02
C ARG A 138 9.14 -1.47 2.24
N PRO A 139 8.75 -1.70 3.51
CA PRO A 139 7.51 -2.38 3.80
C PRO A 139 6.33 -1.52 3.37
N VAL A 140 5.38 -2.13 2.70
CA VAL A 140 4.11 -1.52 2.33
C VAL A 140 2.98 -2.53 2.48
N ASN A 141 1.78 -2.04 2.75
CA ASN A 141 0.58 -2.81 2.48
C ASN A 141 0.06 -2.46 1.08
N VAL A 142 -0.40 -3.46 0.36
CA VAL A 142 -0.96 -3.33 -0.99
C VAL A 142 -2.40 -3.81 -0.97
N GLU A 143 -3.33 -2.93 -1.31
CA GLU A 143 -4.72 -3.27 -1.55
C GLU A 143 -5.04 -3.05 -3.04
N TYR A 144 -5.62 -4.06 -3.70
CA TYR A 144 -6.16 -3.92 -5.04
C TYR A 144 -7.69 -3.99 -4.96
N LEU A 145 -8.32 -2.90 -5.35
CA LEU A 145 -9.76 -2.69 -5.24
C LEU A 145 -10.40 -2.81 -6.60
N ILE A 146 -11.51 -3.53 -6.67
CA ILE A 146 -12.34 -3.59 -7.87
C ILE A 146 -13.76 -3.14 -7.56
N LYS A 147 -14.44 -2.63 -8.59
CA LYS A 147 -15.87 -2.28 -8.48
C LYS A 147 -16.70 -3.47 -8.93
N GLU A 148 -17.50 -3.99 -8.02
CA GLU A 148 -18.49 -5.03 -8.26
C GLU A 148 -19.83 -4.57 -7.69
N ASP A 149 -20.89 -4.64 -8.47
CA ASP A 149 -22.26 -4.25 -8.07
C ASP A 149 -22.38 -2.82 -7.48
N GLY A 150 -21.53 -1.91 -7.96
CA GLY A 150 -21.51 -0.53 -7.51
C GLY A 150 -20.63 -0.27 -6.27
N GLU A 151 -20.09 -1.30 -5.65
CA GLU A 151 -19.22 -1.21 -4.47
C GLU A 151 -17.76 -1.52 -4.79
N TYR A 152 -16.84 -0.80 -4.15
CA TYR A 152 -15.42 -1.13 -4.22
C TYR A 152 -15.03 -2.05 -3.07
N ARG A 153 -14.38 -3.17 -3.42
CA ARG A 153 -13.93 -4.18 -2.47
C ARG A 153 -12.47 -4.53 -2.71
N PRO A 154 -11.69 -4.77 -1.65
CA PRO A 154 -10.33 -5.28 -1.80
C PRO A 154 -10.35 -6.75 -2.18
N VAL A 155 -9.93 -7.07 -3.40
CA VAL A 155 -9.75 -8.44 -3.87
C VAL A 155 -8.33 -8.96 -3.63
N LEU A 156 -7.43 -8.07 -3.26
CA LEU A 156 -6.09 -8.37 -2.81
C LEU A 156 -5.73 -7.37 -1.70
N ASN A 157 -5.26 -7.89 -0.57
CA ASN A 157 -4.79 -7.11 0.56
C ASN A 157 -3.66 -7.88 1.24
N GLN A 158 -2.43 -7.38 1.17
CA GLN A 158 -1.29 -8.01 1.82
C GLN A 158 -0.11 -7.06 1.99
N GLU A 159 0.77 -7.41 2.92
CA GLU A 159 2.09 -6.79 3.04
C GLU A 159 2.99 -7.19 1.86
N ALA A 160 3.85 -6.28 1.44
CA ALA A 160 4.77 -6.45 0.32
C ALA A 160 6.00 -5.55 0.46
N GLU A 161 6.94 -5.71 -0.46
CA GLU A 161 8.13 -4.87 -0.61
C GLU A 161 7.87 -3.82 -1.69
N PHE A 162 8.16 -2.57 -1.39
CA PHE A 162 8.12 -1.44 -2.33
C PHE A 162 9.54 -1.00 -2.67
N LYS A 163 9.81 -0.77 -3.94
CA LYS A 163 11.10 -0.32 -4.43
C LYS A 163 10.95 0.61 -5.62
N ILE A 164 11.72 1.69 -5.65
CA ILE A 164 11.81 2.53 -6.84
C ILE A 164 12.43 1.74 -8.00
N ALA A 165 11.82 1.84 -9.17
CA ALA A 165 12.20 1.09 -10.36
C ALA A 165 12.52 2.00 -11.56
N GLY A 166 13.16 1.41 -12.58
CA GLY A 166 13.52 2.13 -13.81
C GLY A 166 14.93 2.72 -13.76
N GLY A 167 15.29 3.41 -14.81
CA GLY A 167 16.51 4.22 -14.93
C GLY A 167 16.17 5.69 -14.76
N TRP A 168 15.94 6.39 -15.87
CA TRP A 168 15.55 7.79 -15.86
C TRP A 168 14.24 8.08 -15.09
N SER A 169 13.29 7.18 -15.12
CA SER A 169 12.00 7.30 -14.43
C SER A 169 12.06 7.11 -12.89
N ARG A 170 13.25 7.11 -12.31
CA ARG A 170 13.42 7.03 -10.84
C ARG A 170 13.24 8.37 -10.16
N ALA A 171 13.67 9.45 -10.78
CA ALA A 171 13.60 10.76 -10.18
C ALA A 171 12.13 11.14 -9.92
N TYR A 172 11.86 11.52 -8.70
CA TYR A 172 10.68 12.32 -8.39
C TYR A 172 11.00 13.75 -8.83
N GLY A 173 10.23 14.27 -9.79
CA GLY A 173 10.46 15.60 -10.33
C GLY A 173 10.34 16.67 -9.28
N GLY A 174 11.44 16.93 -8.60
CA GLY A 174 11.56 18.01 -7.61
C GLY A 174 11.84 19.38 -8.20
N ASP A 175 12.10 19.45 -9.49
CA ASP A 175 12.36 20.71 -10.17
C ASP A 175 11.29 20.93 -11.24
N ASP A 176 10.68 22.06 -11.24
CA ASP A 176 9.52 22.63 -11.94
C ASP A 176 9.23 22.21 -13.40
N VAL A 177 9.97 21.31 -13.99
CA VAL A 177 9.87 20.98 -15.41
C VAL A 177 9.05 19.72 -15.68
N TRP A 178 9.01 18.76 -14.75
CA TRP A 178 8.33 17.48 -14.98
C TRP A 178 7.74 16.91 -13.68
N PRO A 179 6.47 17.12 -13.36
CA PRO A 179 5.83 16.51 -12.19
C PRO A 179 5.56 15.01 -12.44
N MET A 180 6.62 14.24 -12.65
CA MET A 180 6.48 12.80 -12.83
C MET A 180 6.67 12.08 -11.52
N LYS A 181 5.69 11.24 -11.19
CA LYS A 181 5.84 10.27 -10.13
C LYS A 181 6.84 9.20 -10.56
N SER A 182 7.64 8.70 -9.64
CA SER A 182 8.60 7.63 -9.94
C SER A 182 7.88 6.34 -10.32
N SER A 183 8.48 5.58 -11.23
CA SER A 183 8.11 4.19 -11.43
C SER A 183 8.55 3.36 -10.23
N PHE A 184 7.78 2.37 -9.86
CA PHE A 184 8.10 1.51 -8.72
C PHE A 184 7.74 0.05 -8.97
N ARG A 185 8.24 -0.80 -8.11
CA ARG A 185 7.98 -2.24 -8.10
C ARG A 185 7.42 -2.65 -6.75
N LEU A 186 6.37 -3.45 -6.79
CA LEU A 186 5.84 -4.16 -5.65
C LEU A 186 6.29 -5.62 -5.77
N LYS A 187 6.84 -6.18 -4.69
CA LYS A 187 7.26 -7.57 -4.65
C LYS A 187 6.57 -8.27 -3.50
N ALA A 188 5.84 -9.32 -3.83
CA ALA A 188 5.22 -10.21 -2.86
C ALA A 188 6.30 -11.01 -2.12
N GLY A 189 6.16 -11.15 -0.80
CA GLY A 189 7.10 -11.89 0.01
C GLY A 189 6.66 -12.00 1.46
N LYS A 190 7.23 -12.97 2.18
CA LYS A 190 6.93 -13.21 3.60
C LYS A 190 7.75 -12.35 4.56
N VAL A 191 8.67 -11.54 4.04
CA VAL A 191 9.56 -10.70 4.87
C VAL A 191 8.77 -9.75 5.77
N TYR A 192 7.63 -9.26 5.26
CA TYR A 192 6.75 -8.35 5.99
C TYR A 192 5.38 -8.99 6.29
N GLU A 193 5.36 -10.31 6.54
CA GLU A 193 4.13 -11.09 6.80
C GLU A 193 3.16 -11.21 5.59
N GLY A 194 3.61 -10.83 4.38
CA GLY A 194 2.83 -11.00 3.15
C GLY A 194 2.88 -12.42 2.58
N ASN A 195 2.13 -12.66 1.53
CA ASN A 195 2.18 -13.89 0.76
C ASN A 195 3.33 -13.89 -0.25
N ASN A 196 3.76 -15.08 -0.70
CA ASN A 196 4.81 -15.22 -1.72
C ASN A 196 4.39 -14.77 -3.12
N SER A 197 3.11 -14.48 -3.33
CA SER A 197 2.56 -13.98 -4.59
C SER A 197 1.32 -13.13 -4.33
N PHE A 198 1.06 -12.19 -5.23
CA PHE A 198 -0.21 -11.51 -5.36
C PHE A 198 -1.17 -12.46 -6.08
N ASN A 199 -2.19 -12.94 -5.36
CA ASN A 199 -3.08 -14.01 -5.84
C ASN A 199 -4.40 -13.40 -6.32
N TYR A 200 -4.39 -12.79 -7.49
CA TYR A 200 -5.57 -12.29 -8.18
C TYR A 200 -5.30 -12.12 -9.68
N SER A 201 -6.29 -12.30 -10.52
CA SER A 201 -6.18 -12.12 -11.98
C SER A 201 -6.21 -10.64 -12.37
N ILE A 202 -5.15 -9.89 -12.06
CA ILE A 202 -5.08 -8.44 -12.31
C ILE A 202 -5.19 -8.11 -13.81
N PHE A 203 -4.62 -8.94 -14.67
CA PHE A 203 -4.57 -8.74 -16.12
C PHE A 203 -5.47 -9.75 -16.85
N THR A 204 -6.75 -9.80 -16.47
CA THR A 204 -7.74 -10.81 -16.93
C THR A 204 -7.84 -10.92 -18.44
N ASN A 205 -7.76 -9.79 -19.14
CA ASN A 205 -7.91 -9.73 -20.58
C ASN A 205 -6.63 -10.08 -21.36
N SER A 206 -5.46 -10.09 -20.70
CA SER A 206 -4.18 -10.28 -21.37
C SER A 206 -3.41 -11.53 -20.97
N LYS A 207 -3.62 -12.01 -19.75
CA LYS A 207 -2.85 -13.12 -19.20
C LYS A 207 -3.74 -14.08 -18.42
N PRO A 208 -3.61 -15.39 -18.67
CA PRO A 208 -4.37 -16.41 -17.94
C PRO A 208 -3.82 -16.69 -16.54
N TYR A 209 -2.98 -15.79 -16.01
CA TYR A 209 -2.32 -15.97 -14.73
C TYR A 209 -3.06 -15.23 -13.62
N ASN A 210 -3.09 -15.85 -12.47
CA ASN A 210 -3.68 -15.28 -11.24
C ASN A 210 -2.67 -15.22 -10.08
N LYS A 211 -1.37 -15.39 -10.37
CA LYS A 211 -0.29 -15.32 -9.37
C LYS A 211 0.88 -14.55 -9.92
N TYR A 212 1.25 -13.48 -9.24
CA TYR A 212 2.36 -12.61 -9.63
C TYR A 212 3.31 -12.43 -8.45
N LYS A 213 4.59 -12.68 -8.64
CA LYS A 213 5.62 -12.38 -7.62
C LYS A 213 5.96 -10.90 -7.55
N THR A 214 5.83 -10.23 -8.68
CA THR A 214 6.21 -8.83 -8.82
C THR A 214 5.23 -8.11 -9.74
N LEU A 215 4.83 -6.92 -9.34
CA LEU A 215 4.08 -5.97 -10.16
C LEU A 215 4.95 -4.74 -10.34
N GLN A 216 5.06 -4.25 -11.56
CA GLN A 216 5.75 -3.00 -11.86
C GLN A 216 4.75 -1.95 -12.32
N VAL A 217 4.72 -0.84 -11.61
CA VAL A 217 3.91 0.33 -11.95
C VAL A 217 4.82 1.34 -12.64
N ARG A 218 4.50 1.66 -13.88
CA ARG A 218 5.26 2.62 -14.69
C ARG A 218 4.60 3.98 -14.67
N ASN A 219 5.43 5.01 -14.65
CA ASN A 219 4.94 6.39 -14.62
C ASN A 219 4.51 6.96 -15.98
N GLY A 220 4.68 6.21 -17.07
CA GLY A 220 4.40 6.69 -18.43
C GLY A 220 5.30 7.85 -18.89
N GLY A 221 6.49 7.99 -18.31
CA GLY A 221 7.33 9.17 -18.45
C GLY A 221 7.84 9.49 -19.85
N ASN A 222 7.86 8.53 -20.76
CA ASN A 222 8.21 8.75 -22.16
C ASN A 222 7.02 9.23 -23.01
N ASP A 223 5.82 9.19 -22.44
CA ASP A 223 4.60 9.74 -23.04
C ASP A 223 4.18 10.97 -22.23
N THR A 224 4.68 12.12 -22.62
CA THR A 224 4.52 13.37 -21.86
C THR A 224 3.09 13.91 -21.86
N TYR A 225 2.28 13.51 -22.83
CA TYR A 225 0.92 14.05 -22.98
C TYR A 225 -0.16 13.11 -22.45
N ALA A 226 -0.23 11.90 -22.98
CA ALA A 226 -1.29 10.97 -22.67
C ALA A 226 -0.92 9.94 -21.59
N ARG A 227 0.37 9.61 -21.46
CA ARG A 227 0.94 8.60 -20.52
C ARG A 227 0.40 7.19 -20.66
N ILE A 228 -0.31 6.91 -21.75
CA ILE A 228 -0.97 5.63 -22.01
C ILE A 228 -0.49 4.94 -23.30
N TYR A 229 0.41 5.53 -24.09
CA TYR A 229 0.87 4.95 -25.36
C TYR A 229 1.42 3.53 -25.18
N ASP A 230 2.18 3.30 -24.13
CA ASP A 230 2.72 1.98 -23.82
C ASP A 230 1.61 0.94 -23.64
N ALA A 231 0.60 1.30 -22.84
CA ALA A 231 -0.58 0.45 -22.61
C ALA A 231 -1.41 0.25 -23.88
N ALA A 232 -1.66 1.32 -24.65
CA ALA A 232 -2.41 1.26 -25.89
C ALA A 232 -1.71 0.41 -26.94
N ILE A 233 -0.39 0.53 -27.11
CA ILE A 233 0.40 -0.30 -28.03
C ILE A 233 0.31 -1.77 -27.61
N HIS A 234 0.44 -2.07 -26.32
CA HIS A 234 0.28 -3.45 -25.84
C HIS A 234 -1.11 -4.03 -26.12
N GLU A 235 -2.17 -3.23 -26.11
CA GLU A 235 -3.51 -3.69 -26.50
C GLU A 235 -3.66 -3.92 -28.00
N ILE A 236 -3.01 -3.09 -28.84
CA ILE A 236 -3.08 -3.22 -30.31
C ILE A 236 -2.36 -4.48 -30.80
N PHE A 237 -1.23 -4.83 -30.17
CA PHE A 237 -0.43 -5.99 -30.56
C PHE A 237 -0.73 -7.26 -29.74
N ARG A 238 -1.90 -7.35 -29.21
CA ARG A 238 -2.45 -8.52 -28.54
C ARG A 238 -3.15 -9.42 -29.53
#